data_5c30efb92244a97a03a69a9ab4f3c850
#
_entry.id   5c30efb92244a97a03a69a9ab4f3c850
#
_cell.length_a   1.000
_cell.length_b   1.000
_cell.length_c   1.000
_cell.angle_alpha   90.00
_cell.angle_beta   90.00
_cell.angle_gamma   90.00
#
_symmetry.space_group_name_H-M   'P 1'
#
loop_
_entity.id
_entity.type
_entity.pdbx_description
1 polymer ?
#
loop_
_entity_poly.entity_id
_entity_poly.type
_entity_poly.pdbx_seq_one_letter_code
_entity_poly.pdbx_strand_id
1 'polypeptide(L)'
;PIGDVVRSLCGQANVQLRLNPAYGKKLDYICQYDESDFDFVRRLALQYQEWMYYDGTSLVFGRPKDSSEPVELEYGTTLSSLEIGLQTLARPEQVFTYHSSSDREMDQPTPDLAYGHDQLSGKAFRASLGMYGRPARQHALPRIHTESELIKYMRRKQAADTAETHYVTAESHVPELRVGSVVRLYSSFLERVGQLTRESLGDFIITEIVHEVGE
;
A
#
# COMPACT_ATOMS: atom_id res chain seq x y z
N PRO A 1 21.07 1.63 -7.86
CA PRO A 1 19.68 1.27 -7.50
C PRO A 1 18.98 2.43 -6.76
N ILE A 2 17.64 2.43 -6.75
CA ILE A 2 16.84 3.44 -6.02
C ILE A 2 17.25 3.53 -4.54
N GLY A 3 17.53 2.39 -3.92
CA GLY A 3 17.92 2.32 -2.52
C GLY A 3 19.22 3.08 -2.19
N ASP A 4 20.13 3.20 -3.12
CA ASP A 4 21.39 3.94 -2.88
C ASP A 4 21.13 5.46 -2.84
N VAL A 5 20.20 5.93 -3.68
CA VAL A 5 19.78 7.34 -3.69
C VAL A 5 19.11 7.69 -2.36
N VAL A 6 18.12 6.87 -1.94
CA VAL A 6 17.41 7.09 -0.67
C VAL A 6 18.37 7.04 0.52
N ARG A 7 19.30 6.07 0.53
CA ARG A 7 20.31 5.95 1.60
C ARG A 7 21.21 7.19 1.68
N SER A 8 21.63 7.72 0.53
CA SER A 8 22.47 8.91 0.48
C SER A 8 21.77 10.13 1.06
N LEU A 9 20.51 10.37 0.68
CA LEU A 9 19.72 11.51 1.16
C LEU A 9 19.39 11.40 2.66
N CYS A 10 18.93 10.23 3.11
CA CYS A 10 18.67 10.00 4.53
C CYS A 10 19.94 10.14 5.39
N GLY A 11 21.10 9.69 4.87
CA GLY A 11 22.38 9.85 5.55
C GLY A 11 22.80 11.31 5.70
N GLN A 12 22.59 12.14 4.67
CA GLN A 12 22.86 13.58 4.74
C GLN A 12 21.92 14.29 5.74
N ALA A 13 20.66 13.86 5.82
CA ALA A 13 19.68 14.40 6.74
C ALA A 13 19.74 13.80 8.16
N ASN A 14 20.66 12.87 8.42
CA ASN A 14 20.78 12.11 9.68
C ASN A 14 19.47 11.41 10.10
N VAL A 15 18.74 10.88 9.11
CA VAL A 15 17.50 10.14 9.32
C VAL A 15 17.79 8.64 9.35
N GLN A 16 17.32 7.96 10.40
CA GLN A 16 17.40 6.50 10.44
C GLN A 16 16.56 5.90 9.31
N LEU A 17 17.13 4.94 8.56
CA LEU A 17 16.51 4.36 7.39
C LEU A 17 16.41 2.83 7.50
N ARG A 18 15.21 2.31 7.26
CA ARG A 18 14.97 0.89 6.97
C ARG A 18 14.68 0.73 5.48
N LEU A 19 15.57 0.05 4.78
CA LEU A 19 15.57 -0.03 3.32
C LEU A 19 15.33 -1.46 2.84
N ASN A 20 14.21 -1.68 2.14
CA ASN A 20 13.83 -2.97 1.56
C ASN A 20 13.04 -2.79 0.24
N PRO A 21 13.57 -2.07 -0.76
CA PRO A 21 12.84 -1.81 -1.98
C PRO A 21 12.64 -3.08 -2.81
N ALA A 22 11.46 -3.20 -3.40
CA ALA A 22 11.14 -4.26 -4.35
C ALA A 22 11.78 -4.02 -5.73
N TYR A 23 12.07 -2.75 -6.07
CA TYR A 23 12.74 -2.38 -7.29
C TYR A 23 14.25 -2.35 -7.08
N GLY A 24 14.93 -3.40 -7.57
CA GLY A 24 16.39 -3.57 -7.40
C GLY A 24 17.26 -3.21 -8.61
N LYS A 25 16.66 -2.74 -9.72
CA LYS A 25 17.40 -2.45 -10.94
C LYS A 25 18.15 -1.13 -10.86
N LYS A 26 19.20 -1.01 -11.66
CA LYS A 26 19.92 0.24 -11.88
C LYS A 26 18.98 1.24 -12.58
N LEU A 27 18.98 2.47 -12.09
CA LEU A 27 18.26 3.56 -12.71
C LEU A 27 19.07 4.09 -13.90
N ASP A 28 18.45 4.32 -15.04
CA ASP A 28 19.10 4.88 -16.20
C ASP A 28 19.43 6.36 -15.98
N TYR A 29 18.45 7.09 -15.49
CA TYR A 29 18.56 8.52 -15.19
C TYR A 29 17.58 8.88 -14.07
N ILE A 30 18.01 9.73 -13.17
CA ILE A 30 17.19 10.32 -12.13
C ILE A 30 17.72 11.72 -11.82
N CYS A 31 16.79 12.65 -11.63
CA CYS A 31 17.11 14.03 -11.33
C CYS A 31 16.14 14.54 -10.26
N GLN A 32 16.70 15.19 -9.24
CA GLN A 32 15.96 16.04 -8.31
C GLN A 32 15.92 17.45 -8.91
N TYR A 33 14.74 18.01 -9.09
CA TYR A 33 14.57 19.32 -9.67
C TYR A 33 13.47 20.08 -8.95
N ASP A 34 13.80 21.21 -8.37
CA ASP A 34 12.90 22.15 -7.67
C ASP A 34 11.98 21.47 -6.64
N GLU A 35 12.54 20.52 -5.89
CA GLU A 35 11.83 19.75 -4.86
C GLU A 35 12.73 19.47 -3.65
N SER A 36 12.14 19.31 -2.47
CA SER A 36 12.88 18.91 -1.28
C SER A 36 13.36 17.46 -1.38
N ASP A 37 14.37 17.08 -0.56
CA ASP A 37 14.82 15.69 -0.48
C ASP A 37 13.69 14.74 -0.10
N PHE A 38 12.80 15.18 0.81
CA PHE A 38 11.63 14.39 1.20
C PHE A 38 10.66 14.19 0.04
N ASP A 39 10.33 15.25 -0.71
CA ASP A 39 9.43 15.16 -1.86
C ASP A 39 10.04 14.33 -2.98
N PHE A 40 11.35 14.43 -3.17
CA PHE A 40 12.07 13.60 -4.13
C PHE A 40 11.98 12.12 -3.76
N VAL A 41 12.25 11.74 -2.50
CA VAL A 41 12.12 10.36 -2.03
C VAL A 41 10.67 9.88 -2.13
N ARG A 42 9.70 10.73 -1.77
CA ARG A 42 8.26 10.43 -1.92
C ARG A 42 7.87 10.21 -3.37
N ARG A 43 8.33 11.04 -4.28
CA ARG A 43 8.11 10.89 -5.73
C ARG A 43 8.69 9.58 -6.25
N LEU A 44 9.88 9.19 -5.78
CA LEU A 44 10.48 7.89 -6.11
C LEU A 44 9.65 6.72 -5.59
N ALA A 45 9.16 6.80 -4.36
CA ALA A 45 8.29 5.78 -3.79
C ALA A 45 7.03 5.59 -4.67
N LEU A 46 6.35 6.67 -5.02
CA LEU A 46 5.19 6.64 -5.91
C LEU A 46 5.52 6.10 -7.30
N GLN A 47 6.62 6.56 -7.90
CA GLN A 47 7.04 6.17 -9.25
C GLN A 47 7.33 4.68 -9.36
N TYR A 48 7.96 4.09 -8.34
CA TYR A 48 8.38 2.69 -8.33
C TYR A 48 7.45 1.78 -7.54
N GLN A 49 6.32 2.32 -7.03
CA GLN A 49 5.32 1.59 -6.22
C GLN A 49 5.97 0.97 -4.98
N GLU A 50 6.75 1.77 -4.27
CA GLU A 50 7.38 1.39 -3.01
C GLU A 50 6.63 2.01 -1.82
N TRP A 51 6.61 1.32 -0.70
CA TRP A 51 6.13 1.87 0.55
C TRP A 51 7.09 2.95 1.05
N MET A 52 6.54 4.03 1.60
CA MET A 52 7.29 5.06 2.29
C MET A 52 6.47 5.59 3.47
N TYR A 53 6.98 5.40 4.68
CA TYR A 53 6.36 5.90 5.90
C TYR A 53 7.38 6.01 7.03
N TYR A 54 7.04 6.78 8.06
CA TYR A 54 7.80 6.88 9.29
C TYR A 54 7.13 6.05 10.38
N ASP A 55 7.86 5.12 10.98
CA ASP A 55 7.33 4.16 11.97
C ASP A 55 7.44 4.67 13.43
N GLY A 56 7.77 5.96 13.61
CA GLY A 56 8.06 6.57 14.91
C GLY A 56 9.54 6.58 15.29
N THR A 57 10.39 5.81 14.59
CA THR A 57 11.85 5.76 14.83
C THR A 57 12.68 5.87 13.56
N SER A 58 12.20 5.35 12.47
CA SER A 58 12.93 5.25 11.20
C SER A 58 12.02 5.57 10.02
N LEU A 59 12.58 6.14 8.97
CA LEU A 59 11.94 6.15 7.66
C LEU A 59 12.03 4.75 7.06
N VAL A 60 10.90 4.16 6.74
CA VAL A 60 10.80 2.89 6.02
C VAL A 60 10.63 3.19 4.53
N PHE A 61 11.49 2.61 3.70
CA PHE A 61 11.39 2.69 2.24
C PHE A 61 11.45 1.28 1.64
N GLY A 62 10.39 0.89 0.95
CA GLY A 62 10.19 -0.46 0.44
C GLY A 62 9.29 -1.30 1.34
N ARG A 63 9.28 -2.59 1.13
CA ARG A 63 8.37 -3.49 1.84
C ARG A 63 8.54 -3.44 3.35
N PRO A 64 7.45 -3.31 4.13
CA PRO A 64 7.50 -3.53 5.57
C PRO A 64 8.15 -4.89 5.87
N LYS A 65 8.88 -5.01 6.96
CA LYS A 65 9.36 -6.32 7.40
C LYS A 65 8.19 -7.15 7.92
N ASP A 66 7.96 -8.32 7.35
CA ASP A 66 7.06 -9.35 7.85
C ASP A 66 7.64 -9.99 9.13
N SER A 67 7.79 -9.25 10.21
CA SER A 67 8.59 -9.76 11.33
C SER A 67 7.93 -9.75 12.70
N SER A 68 6.68 -9.35 12.79
CA SER A 68 5.92 -9.48 14.04
C SER A 68 4.62 -10.24 13.78
N GLU A 69 4.26 -11.11 14.72
CA GLU A 69 2.89 -11.62 14.76
C GLU A 69 1.92 -10.44 14.78
N PRO A 70 0.80 -10.53 14.06
CA PRO A 70 -0.21 -9.47 14.07
C PRO A 70 -0.63 -9.17 15.50
N VAL A 71 -0.71 -7.89 15.84
CA VAL A 71 -1.28 -7.48 17.13
C VAL A 71 -2.79 -7.76 17.10
N GLU A 72 -3.26 -8.59 18.01
CA GLU A 72 -4.69 -8.90 18.11
C GLU A 72 -5.44 -7.75 18.76
N LEU A 73 -6.46 -7.25 18.06
CA LEU A 73 -7.35 -6.21 18.55
C LEU A 73 -8.80 -6.69 18.48
N GLU A 74 -9.55 -6.47 19.55
CA GLU A 74 -10.93 -6.96 19.65
C GLU A 74 -11.88 -5.83 20.05
N TYR A 75 -12.95 -5.70 19.27
CA TYR A 75 -14.01 -4.72 19.55
C TYR A 75 -14.68 -5.00 20.90
N GLY A 76 -14.80 -3.96 21.69
CA GLY A 76 -15.36 -4.02 23.05
C GLY A 76 -14.33 -4.35 24.14
N THR A 77 -13.06 -4.65 23.79
CA THR A 77 -11.98 -4.86 24.76
C THR A 77 -10.78 -3.94 24.50
N THR A 78 -10.06 -4.15 23.40
CA THR A 78 -8.92 -3.32 22.99
C THR A 78 -9.28 -2.23 21.99
N LEU A 79 -10.45 -2.34 21.36
CA LEU A 79 -11.04 -1.31 20.50
C LEU A 79 -12.32 -0.76 21.12
N SER A 80 -12.39 0.57 21.27
CA SER A 80 -13.61 1.29 21.70
C SER A 80 -14.53 1.62 20.54
N SER A 81 -13.97 1.81 19.34
CA SER A 81 -14.70 2.10 18.12
C SER A 81 -14.14 1.28 16.96
N LEU A 82 -15.00 0.85 16.04
CA LEU A 82 -14.63 0.10 14.84
C LEU A 82 -15.60 0.41 13.71
N GLU A 83 -15.09 0.99 12.64
CA GLU A 83 -15.80 1.25 11.40
C GLU A 83 -15.11 0.54 10.24
N ILE A 84 -15.88 -0.26 9.48
CA ILE A 84 -15.38 -0.98 8.31
C ILE A 84 -15.96 -0.31 7.07
N GLY A 85 -15.08 0.22 6.22
CA GLY A 85 -15.42 0.85 4.97
C GLY A 85 -15.13 -0.05 3.76
N LEU A 86 -16.08 -0.07 2.82
CA LEU A 86 -15.91 -0.74 1.52
C LEU A 86 -16.35 0.21 0.42
N GLN A 87 -15.50 0.43 -0.56
CA GLN A 87 -15.80 1.36 -1.66
C GLN A 87 -15.40 0.79 -3.03
N THR A 88 -16.11 1.23 -4.05
CA THR A 88 -15.71 1.02 -5.44
C THR A 88 -14.82 2.18 -5.90
N LEU A 89 -13.81 1.87 -6.69
CA LEU A 89 -12.84 2.85 -7.17
C LEU A 89 -12.72 2.74 -8.69
N ALA A 90 -12.53 3.88 -9.36
CA ALA A 90 -12.34 3.95 -10.81
C ALA A 90 -10.91 3.48 -11.18
N ARG A 91 -10.67 2.17 -11.13
CA ARG A 91 -9.34 1.55 -11.29
C ARG A 91 -9.09 0.82 -12.61
N PRO A 92 -10.04 0.60 -13.54
CA PRO A 92 -9.69 0.06 -14.84
C PRO A 92 -8.76 1.04 -15.58
N GLU A 93 -7.55 0.59 -15.85
CA GLU A 93 -6.53 1.38 -16.52
C GLU A 93 -5.87 0.55 -17.62
N GLN A 94 -5.36 1.23 -18.63
CA GLN A 94 -4.46 0.69 -19.63
C GLN A 94 -3.15 1.45 -19.55
N VAL A 95 -2.13 0.81 -19.00
CA VAL A 95 -0.82 1.43 -18.86
C VAL A 95 0.05 1.06 -20.04
N PHE A 96 0.67 2.06 -20.63
CA PHE A 96 1.57 1.89 -21.76
C PHE A 96 2.95 2.49 -21.50
N THR A 97 3.92 2.00 -22.24
CA THR A 97 5.29 2.56 -22.29
C THR A 97 5.78 2.51 -23.73
N TYR A 98 6.63 3.46 -24.10
CA TYR A 98 7.18 3.56 -25.45
C TYR A 98 8.71 3.51 -25.43
N HIS A 99 9.26 2.66 -26.30
CA HIS A 99 10.68 2.50 -26.51
C HIS A 99 11.11 3.19 -27.81
N SER A 100 11.68 4.39 -27.70
CA SER A 100 12.14 5.17 -28.85
C SER A 100 13.24 4.50 -29.66
N SER A 101 14.10 3.71 -29.02
CA SER A 101 15.19 3.01 -29.71
C SER A 101 14.75 1.86 -30.63
N SER A 102 13.58 1.28 -30.37
CA SER A 102 13.02 0.16 -31.12
C SER A 102 11.67 0.49 -31.77
N ASP A 103 11.20 1.73 -31.65
CA ASP A 103 9.89 2.20 -32.12
C ASP A 103 8.75 1.24 -31.70
N ARG A 104 8.79 0.84 -30.43
CA ARG A 104 7.85 -0.17 -29.91
C ARG A 104 7.05 0.40 -28.73
N GLU A 105 5.74 0.31 -28.84
CA GLU A 105 4.83 0.52 -27.72
C GLU A 105 4.52 -0.84 -27.06
N MET A 106 4.50 -0.87 -25.73
CA MET A 106 3.98 -1.97 -24.94
C MET A 106 2.85 -1.44 -24.08
N ASP A 107 1.76 -2.17 -23.97
CA ASP A 107 0.63 -1.81 -23.14
C ASP A 107 0.09 -3.02 -22.37
N GLN A 108 -0.49 -2.75 -21.21
CA GLN A 108 -1.13 -3.75 -20.36
C GLN A 108 -2.38 -3.17 -19.72
N PRO A 109 -3.53 -3.84 -19.81
CA PRO A 109 -4.71 -3.49 -19.04
C PRO A 109 -4.56 -3.89 -17.57
N THR A 110 -5.40 -3.29 -16.71
CA THR A 110 -5.56 -3.77 -15.34
C THR A 110 -5.93 -5.25 -15.36
N PRO A 111 -5.21 -6.12 -14.62
CA PRO A 111 -5.53 -7.54 -14.57
C PRO A 111 -6.94 -7.78 -14.02
N ASP A 112 -7.70 -8.68 -14.65
CA ASP A 112 -9.03 -9.08 -14.16
C ASP A 112 -8.97 -9.89 -12.86
N LEU A 113 -7.79 -10.39 -12.51
CA LEU A 113 -7.55 -11.12 -11.28
C LEU A 113 -7.36 -10.16 -10.10
N ALA A 114 -8.10 -10.39 -9.05
CA ALA A 114 -8.02 -9.64 -7.81
C ALA A 114 -6.77 -10.04 -7.00
N TYR A 115 -5.64 -9.41 -7.30
CA TYR A 115 -4.41 -9.62 -6.52
C TYR A 115 -4.46 -8.85 -5.19
N GLY A 116 -4.17 -9.54 -4.09
CA GLY A 116 -4.14 -8.93 -2.76
C GLY A 116 -5.51 -8.60 -2.17
N HIS A 117 -6.60 -9.01 -2.83
CA HIS A 117 -7.95 -8.80 -2.34
C HIS A 117 -8.39 -9.92 -1.38
N ASP A 118 -9.06 -9.53 -0.31
CA ASP A 118 -9.89 -10.43 0.48
C ASP A 118 -11.24 -10.68 -0.23
N GLN A 119 -12.15 -11.39 0.43
CA GLN A 119 -13.44 -11.72 -0.16
C GLN A 119 -14.31 -10.48 -0.42
N LEU A 120 -14.26 -9.46 0.46
CA LEU A 120 -15.07 -8.24 0.37
C LEU A 120 -14.49 -7.29 -0.67
N SER A 121 -13.20 -6.97 -0.56
CA SER A 121 -12.51 -6.10 -1.53
C SER A 121 -12.52 -6.69 -2.93
N GLY A 122 -12.46 -8.01 -3.07
CA GLY A 122 -12.60 -8.68 -4.37
C GLY A 122 -13.99 -8.51 -5.01
N LYS A 123 -15.06 -8.43 -4.21
CA LYS A 123 -16.40 -8.08 -4.73
C LYS A 123 -16.46 -6.63 -5.20
N ALA A 124 -15.94 -5.69 -4.40
CA ALA A 124 -15.90 -4.29 -4.75
C ALA A 124 -15.03 -4.04 -6.00
N PHE A 125 -13.90 -4.72 -6.13
CA PHE A 125 -13.06 -4.66 -7.33
C PHE A 125 -13.83 -5.10 -8.59
N ARG A 126 -14.51 -6.25 -8.54
CA ARG A 126 -15.33 -6.71 -9.70
C ARG A 126 -16.49 -5.75 -10.01
N ALA A 127 -17.12 -5.17 -8.99
CA ALA A 127 -18.13 -4.15 -9.17
C ALA A 127 -17.55 -2.91 -9.84
N SER A 128 -16.35 -2.48 -9.44
CA SER A 128 -15.62 -1.34 -10.07
C SER A 128 -15.34 -1.59 -11.56
N LEU A 129 -14.90 -2.79 -11.93
CA LEU A 129 -14.68 -3.14 -13.34
C LEU A 129 -15.97 -3.05 -14.17
N GLY A 130 -17.11 -3.45 -13.59
CA GLY A 130 -18.42 -3.35 -14.24
C GLY A 130 -18.95 -1.91 -14.35
N MET A 131 -18.72 -1.09 -13.35
CA MET A 131 -19.18 0.31 -13.30
C MET A 131 -18.33 1.23 -14.18
N TYR A 132 -17.02 1.02 -14.21
CA TYR A 132 -16.04 1.86 -14.91
C TYR A 132 -15.49 1.14 -16.15
N GLY A 133 -16.36 0.75 -17.07
CA GLY A 133 -16.04 -0.11 -18.22
C GLY A 133 -15.11 0.48 -19.28
N ARG A 134 -14.66 1.74 -19.14
CA ARG A 134 -13.67 2.35 -20.04
C ARG A 134 -12.38 2.62 -19.27
N PRO A 135 -11.30 1.88 -19.52
CA PRO A 135 -10.03 2.08 -18.85
C PRO A 135 -9.41 3.43 -19.22
N ALA A 136 -8.87 4.13 -18.23
CA ALA A 136 -8.03 5.29 -18.47
C ALA A 136 -6.68 4.86 -19.04
N ARG A 137 -6.23 5.49 -20.13
CA ARG A 137 -4.92 5.20 -20.71
C ARG A 137 -3.86 6.08 -20.06
N GLN A 138 -2.85 5.47 -19.45
CA GLN A 138 -1.80 6.17 -18.69
C GLN A 138 -0.41 5.70 -19.12
N HIS A 139 0.55 6.61 -19.15
CA HIS A 139 1.95 6.26 -19.34
C HIS A 139 2.53 5.68 -18.04
N ALA A 140 3.32 4.60 -18.12
CA ALA A 140 4.04 4.08 -16.97
C ALA A 140 5.01 5.14 -16.41
N LEU A 141 4.95 5.37 -15.10
CA LEU A 141 5.83 6.36 -14.45
C LEU A 141 7.31 5.95 -14.49
N PRO A 142 7.69 4.69 -14.17
CA PRO A 142 9.07 4.25 -14.33
C PRO A 142 9.36 3.88 -15.79
N ARG A 143 10.63 3.94 -16.14
CA ARG A 143 11.09 3.38 -17.41
C ARG A 143 11.01 1.85 -17.36
N ILE A 144 10.21 1.27 -18.24
CA ILE A 144 9.95 -0.17 -18.32
C ILE A 144 10.49 -0.68 -19.67
N HIS A 145 11.30 -1.74 -19.63
CA HIS A 145 11.96 -2.27 -20.82
C HIS A 145 11.34 -3.53 -21.38
N THR A 146 10.54 -4.25 -20.58
CA THR A 146 9.95 -5.53 -20.99
C THR A 146 8.49 -5.65 -20.56
N GLU A 147 7.71 -6.45 -21.28
CA GLU A 147 6.32 -6.75 -20.91
C GLU A 147 6.20 -7.37 -19.51
N SER A 148 7.16 -8.23 -19.12
CA SER A 148 7.19 -8.81 -17.78
C SER A 148 7.35 -7.75 -16.68
N GLU A 149 8.10 -6.69 -16.95
CA GLU A 149 8.21 -5.56 -16.01
C GLU A 149 6.92 -4.76 -15.95
N LEU A 150 6.27 -4.54 -17.09
CA LEU A 150 5.00 -3.84 -17.16
C LEU A 150 3.90 -4.59 -16.40
N ILE A 151 3.83 -5.91 -16.55
CA ILE A 151 2.92 -6.77 -15.80
C ILE A 151 3.19 -6.68 -14.29
N LYS A 152 4.47 -6.73 -13.87
CA LYS A 152 4.84 -6.58 -12.45
C LYS A 152 4.48 -5.20 -11.89
N TYR A 153 4.66 -4.17 -12.69
CA TYR A 153 4.27 -2.81 -12.33
C TYR A 153 2.74 -2.72 -12.14
N MET A 154 1.96 -3.24 -13.09
CA MET A 154 0.49 -3.24 -13.01
C MET A 154 -0.03 -4.04 -11.81
N ARG A 155 0.56 -5.19 -11.50
CA ARG A 155 0.19 -5.97 -10.30
C ARG A 155 0.45 -5.20 -9.00
N ARG A 156 1.58 -4.51 -8.91
CA ARG A 156 1.89 -3.69 -7.72
C ARG A 156 0.94 -2.51 -7.60
N LYS A 157 0.68 -1.83 -8.72
CA LYS A 157 -0.29 -0.74 -8.76
C LYS A 157 -1.67 -1.20 -8.31
N GLN A 158 -2.15 -2.32 -8.82
CA GLN A 158 -3.43 -2.91 -8.40
C GLN A 158 -3.43 -3.27 -6.91
N ALA A 159 -2.36 -3.82 -6.37
CA ALA A 159 -2.26 -4.14 -4.95
C ALA A 159 -2.30 -2.87 -4.07
N ALA A 160 -1.67 -1.78 -4.51
CA ALA A 160 -1.75 -0.49 -3.81
C ALA A 160 -3.18 0.09 -3.86
N ASP A 161 -3.83 0.02 -5.04
CA ASP A 161 -5.20 0.46 -5.22
C ASP A 161 -6.20 -0.35 -4.37
N THR A 162 -5.90 -1.63 -4.12
CA THR A 162 -6.70 -2.52 -3.27
C THR A 162 -6.77 -2.03 -1.83
N ALA A 163 -5.68 -1.48 -1.30
CA ALA A 163 -5.63 -0.99 0.07
C ALA A 163 -6.67 0.11 0.36
N GLU A 164 -7.09 0.85 -0.66
CA GLU A 164 -8.11 1.88 -0.53
C GLU A 164 -9.56 1.34 -0.70
N THR A 165 -9.72 0.10 -1.17
CA THR A 165 -11.03 -0.49 -1.44
C THR A 165 -11.70 -1.00 -0.17
N HIS A 166 -10.94 -1.58 0.74
CA HIS A 166 -11.40 -2.09 2.02
C HIS A 166 -10.52 -1.52 3.12
N TYR A 167 -11.07 -0.66 3.95
CA TYR A 167 -10.34 0.02 5.01
C TYR A 167 -11.08 -0.08 6.33
N VAL A 168 -10.37 0.14 7.41
CA VAL A 168 -10.90 0.14 8.76
C VAL A 168 -10.42 1.40 9.48
N THR A 169 -11.34 2.07 10.14
CA THR A 169 -11.06 3.12 11.11
C THR A 169 -11.44 2.62 12.49
N ALA A 170 -10.54 2.72 13.46
CA ALA A 170 -10.76 2.21 14.79
C ALA A 170 -10.07 3.07 15.85
N GLU A 171 -10.62 3.09 17.06
CA GLU A 171 -10.00 3.68 18.24
C GLU A 171 -9.51 2.57 19.17
N SER A 172 -8.27 2.68 19.64
CA SER A 172 -7.63 1.66 20.47
C SER A 172 -6.91 2.29 21.65
N HIS A 173 -6.90 1.56 22.77
CA HIS A 173 -6.10 1.92 23.96
C HIS A 173 -4.73 1.22 23.99
N VAL A 174 -4.34 0.52 22.95
CA VAL A 174 -3.06 -0.20 22.85
C VAL A 174 -1.97 0.79 22.41
N PRO A 175 -1.02 1.16 23.30
CA PRO A 175 -0.07 2.25 23.03
C PRO A 175 1.07 1.84 22.09
N GLU A 176 1.29 0.54 21.86
CA GLU A 176 2.38 0.02 21.03
C GLU A 176 2.11 0.09 19.53
N LEU A 177 0.89 0.45 19.13
CA LEU A 177 0.51 0.54 17.73
C LEU A 177 1.28 1.65 17.02
N ARG A 178 1.74 1.36 15.80
CA ARG A 178 2.52 2.27 14.96
C ARG A 178 2.10 2.15 13.50
N VAL A 179 2.38 3.17 12.70
CA VAL A 179 2.26 3.06 11.25
C VAL A 179 3.15 1.92 10.75
N GLY A 180 2.59 1.04 9.92
CA GLY A 180 3.24 -0.16 9.41
C GLY A 180 3.07 -1.40 10.30
N SER A 181 2.44 -1.29 11.49
CA SER A 181 2.07 -2.47 12.29
C SER A 181 0.98 -3.27 11.60
N VAL A 182 1.08 -4.60 11.64
CA VAL A 182 0.01 -5.49 11.21
C VAL A 182 -0.87 -5.81 12.41
N VAL A 183 -2.16 -5.62 12.25
CA VAL A 183 -3.17 -5.90 13.27
C VAL A 183 -4.16 -6.94 12.75
N ARG A 184 -4.56 -7.85 13.63
CA ARG A 184 -5.64 -8.79 13.37
C ARG A 184 -6.86 -8.37 14.17
N LEU A 185 -7.93 -8.06 13.45
CA LEU A 185 -9.15 -7.55 14.06
C LEU A 185 -10.13 -8.67 14.36
N TYR A 186 -10.73 -8.57 15.53
CA TYR A 186 -11.78 -9.48 15.98
C TYR A 186 -13.02 -8.73 16.42
N SER A 187 -14.16 -9.36 16.22
CA SER A 187 -15.43 -8.96 16.81
C SER A 187 -16.06 -10.16 17.50
N SER A 188 -16.51 -9.96 18.72
CA SER A 188 -17.26 -10.97 19.46
C SER A 188 -18.73 -10.59 19.46
N PHE A 189 -19.60 -11.51 19.07
CA PHE A 189 -21.03 -11.31 19.07
C PHE A 189 -21.76 -12.48 19.74
N LEU A 190 -22.93 -12.17 20.26
CA LEU A 190 -23.77 -13.15 20.95
C LEU A 190 -24.55 -13.95 19.89
N GLU A 191 -24.13 -15.17 19.59
CA GLU A 191 -24.84 -16.05 18.65
C GLU A 191 -26.07 -16.68 19.27
N ARG A 192 -26.00 -17.06 20.57
CA ARG A 192 -27.13 -17.54 21.39
C ARG A 192 -26.94 -17.05 22.82
N VAL A 193 -28.02 -17.07 23.60
CA VAL A 193 -27.93 -16.72 25.01
C VAL A 193 -26.86 -17.55 25.72
N GLY A 194 -25.81 -16.87 26.18
CA GLY A 194 -24.66 -17.47 26.87
C GLY A 194 -23.53 -18.03 25.99
N GLN A 195 -23.60 -17.86 24.64
CA GLN A 195 -22.55 -18.28 23.73
C GLN A 195 -22.03 -17.09 22.91
N LEU A 196 -20.81 -16.65 23.25
CA LEU A 196 -20.07 -15.64 22.49
C LEU A 196 -19.24 -16.33 21.39
N THR A 197 -19.38 -15.87 20.17
CA THR A 197 -18.54 -16.30 19.04
C THR A 197 -17.59 -15.18 18.67
N ARG A 198 -16.28 -15.50 18.66
CA ARG A 198 -15.22 -14.59 18.25
C ARG A 198 -14.95 -14.81 16.76
N GLU A 199 -15.14 -13.78 15.94
CA GLU A 199 -14.89 -13.84 14.50
C GLU A 199 -13.75 -12.95 14.12
N SER A 200 -12.84 -13.46 13.26
CA SER A 200 -11.77 -12.65 12.67
C SER A 200 -12.34 -11.84 11.51
N LEU A 201 -12.11 -10.53 11.56
CA LEU A 201 -12.46 -9.58 10.51
C LEU A 201 -11.35 -9.42 9.46
N GLY A 202 -10.18 -10.03 9.70
CA GLY A 202 -9.02 -10.00 8.81
C GLY A 202 -7.79 -9.34 9.41
N ASP A 203 -6.72 -9.37 8.62
CA ASP A 203 -5.45 -8.73 8.95
C ASP A 203 -5.32 -7.41 8.17
N PHE A 204 -4.94 -6.35 8.87
CA PHE A 204 -4.81 -5.00 8.31
C PHE A 204 -3.45 -4.42 8.67
N ILE A 205 -2.91 -3.58 7.80
CA ILE A 205 -1.74 -2.77 8.11
C ILE A 205 -2.17 -1.35 8.48
N ILE A 206 -1.62 -0.81 9.56
CA ILE A 206 -1.89 0.57 9.96
C ILE A 206 -1.17 1.52 9.00
N THR A 207 -1.95 2.34 8.30
CA THR A 207 -1.45 3.34 7.35
C THR A 207 -1.41 4.74 7.95
N GLU A 208 -2.27 5.02 8.91
CA GLU A 208 -2.34 6.30 9.60
C GLU A 208 -2.66 6.07 11.09
N ILE A 209 -2.12 6.90 11.96
CA ILE A 209 -2.41 6.86 13.39
C ILE A 209 -2.38 8.28 13.97
N VAL A 210 -3.35 8.57 14.83
CA VAL A 210 -3.41 9.77 15.64
C VAL A 210 -3.36 9.35 17.10
N HIS A 211 -2.43 9.92 17.88
CA HIS A 211 -2.35 9.69 19.30
C HIS A 211 -2.97 10.88 20.05
N GLU A 212 -3.99 10.59 20.83
CA GLU A 212 -4.62 11.54 21.73
C GLU A 212 -4.25 11.18 23.17
N VAL A 213 -3.69 12.16 23.88
CA VAL A 213 -3.35 12.02 25.31
C VAL A 213 -4.33 12.87 26.08
N GLY A 214 -5.29 12.25 26.77
CA GLY A 214 -6.19 12.91 27.69
C GLY A 214 -5.49 13.23 29.02
N GLU A 215 -5.90 14.36 29.65
CA GLU A 215 -5.53 14.69 31.03
C GLU A 215 -6.31 13.79 32.00
#